data_fbba3d0879b69f4a727909921904d698
#
_entry.id   fbba3d0879b69f4a727909921904d698
#
_cell.length_a   1.000
_cell.length_b   1.000
_cell.length_c   1.000
_cell.angle_alpha   90.00
_cell.angle_beta   90.00
_cell.angle_gamma   90.00
#
_symmetry.space_group_name_H-M   'P 1'
#
loop_
_entity.id
_entity.type
_entity.pdbx_description
1 polymer ?
#
loop_
_entity_poly.entity_id
_entity_poly.type
_entity_poly.pdbx_seq_one_letter_code
_entity_poly.pdbx_strand_id
1 'polypeptide(L)'
;MRTHARLVLMAAGIVLLLGASGLRLLRSSSGLSGSPFDLQAALAAAHPGDVLELPAGATFIGNFVLPSKPGSEWITIRSSAHERLPPSGSRVSPSDATLMPKIVSPNAAPALTTASKAARYRIIGIEVTTTSPVNSNLVRLEAPRQNSLDRIPTDILIDRCYIHGTPAGSVRRGIVLNGARLAVVGSYLSDFHDRGADSQAITGWNGPGPFQIVNNYLEAAGENVMFGGADPAIDHLVPADIEIRGNHFDKPLSWRVGDPAYAGIPWTVKNLFELKNARRVVVRGNIFEHNWIQADQHGFAVVFTPRNQQGRAPWSEVADITFTDNVVRHSVAGIQLLGWDYLRPSQQTRRIVIRNNLFTDIGGPQGGGNYFSGTLVWMMDGAADVVIDHNTALQSGSPIVASVIVPERKTQSGFVFTNNIARLNQNGVSGDGTLGDPGRTLATYFPGAVFEGNVLVGRDGRYPPQNFFPPSVDAIGFVNLLQGDYRLAASSRYSQASDAGSDPGVDVGALRAALGPVAWASLMLR
;
A
#
# COMPACT_ATOMS: atom_id res chain seq x y z
N MET A 1 76.76 12.58 -48.06
CA MET A 1 77.26 11.99 -46.80
C MET A 1 76.02 11.80 -45.92
N ARG A 2 75.72 10.55 -45.60
CA ARG A 2 74.47 10.16 -44.87
C ARG A 2 74.81 10.08 -43.36
N THR A 3 74.00 10.72 -42.54
CA THR A 3 73.99 10.56 -41.08
C THR A 3 72.62 10.12 -40.60
N HIS A 4 72.57 8.92 -40.06
CA HIS A 4 71.38 8.32 -39.49
C HIS A 4 71.15 8.87 -38.06
N ALA A 5 69.98 9.41 -37.80
CA ALA A 5 69.50 9.70 -36.46
C ALA A 5 68.64 8.53 -35.99
N ARG A 6 69.05 7.87 -34.89
CA ARG A 6 68.30 6.82 -34.20
C ARG A 6 67.24 7.47 -33.27
N LEU A 7 65.98 7.12 -33.53
CA LEU A 7 64.84 7.45 -32.67
C LEU A 7 64.79 6.41 -31.53
N VAL A 8 64.93 6.87 -30.30
CA VAL A 8 64.71 6.04 -29.11
C VAL A 8 63.24 6.21 -28.69
N LEU A 9 62.43 5.16 -28.87
CA LEU A 9 61.08 5.08 -28.31
C LEU A 9 61.18 4.74 -26.81
N MET A 10 60.83 5.70 -25.95
CA MET A 10 60.49 5.39 -24.56
C MET A 10 59.06 4.90 -24.51
N ALA A 11 58.84 3.62 -24.25
CA ALA A 11 57.57 3.06 -23.88
C ALA A 11 57.27 3.40 -22.42
N ALA A 12 56.35 4.35 -22.19
CA ALA A 12 55.80 4.58 -20.87
C ALA A 12 54.77 3.48 -20.56
N GLY A 13 55.14 2.54 -19.72
CA GLY A 13 54.25 1.52 -19.19
C GLY A 13 53.27 2.14 -18.22
N ILE A 14 51.98 2.24 -18.66
CA ILE A 14 50.86 2.55 -17.76
C ILE A 14 50.57 1.26 -16.99
N VAL A 15 50.98 1.20 -15.73
CA VAL A 15 50.56 0.17 -14.78
C VAL A 15 49.13 0.52 -14.40
N LEU A 16 48.12 -0.11 -15.02
CA LEU A 16 46.74 -0.14 -14.53
C LEU A 16 46.74 -0.98 -13.24
N LEU A 17 46.72 -0.29 -12.10
CA LEU A 17 46.32 -0.89 -10.84
C LEU A 17 44.81 -1.14 -10.91
N LEU A 18 44.39 -2.31 -11.40
CA LEU A 18 43.06 -2.85 -11.16
C LEU A 18 42.96 -3.16 -9.66
N GLY A 19 42.42 -2.22 -8.91
CA GLY A 19 41.94 -2.48 -7.56
C GLY A 19 40.83 -3.51 -7.64
N ALA A 20 41.13 -4.77 -7.40
CA ALA A 20 40.17 -5.80 -7.15
C ALA A 20 39.48 -5.43 -5.80
N SER A 21 38.34 -4.79 -5.87
CA SER A 21 37.38 -4.72 -4.75
C SER A 21 36.86 -6.15 -4.52
N GLY A 22 37.64 -6.94 -3.78
CA GLY A 22 37.28 -8.29 -3.39
C GLY A 22 36.05 -8.24 -2.52
N LEU A 23 34.91 -8.77 -3.02
CA LEU A 23 33.71 -9.02 -2.27
C LEU A 23 34.06 -9.80 -1.01
N ARG A 24 34.06 -9.17 0.16
CA ARG A 24 34.37 -9.81 1.42
C ARG A 24 33.14 -10.58 1.91
N LEU A 25 33.18 -11.89 1.72
CA LEU A 25 32.12 -12.79 2.18
C LEU A 25 32.36 -13.14 3.65
N LEU A 26 31.58 -12.56 4.56
CA LEU A 26 31.58 -12.95 5.98
C LEU A 26 30.61 -14.12 6.14
N ARG A 27 31.11 -15.35 6.12
CA ARG A 27 30.35 -16.57 6.39
C ARG A 27 30.39 -16.90 7.87
N SER A 28 29.26 -17.29 8.44
CA SER A 28 29.28 -17.99 9.72
C SER A 28 29.88 -19.35 9.47
N SER A 29 31.09 -19.63 9.96
CA SER A 29 31.68 -20.95 9.92
C SER A 29 30.89 -21.89 10.82
N SER A 30 30.14 -22.81 10.25
CA SER A 30 29.65 -24.01 10.93
C SER A 30 30.80 -25.02 11.09
N GLY A 31 31.81 -24.64 11.83
CA GLY A 31 33.02 -25.46 12.04
C GLY A 31 33.37 -25.48 13.51
N LEU A 32 33.00 -26.59 14.18
CA LEU A 32 33.67 -27.14 15.38
C LEU A 32 34.45 -26.14 16.26
N SER A 33 33.75 -25.46 17.14
CA SER A 33 34.02 -25.20 18.56
C SER A 33 33.41 -23.89 19.04
N GLY A 34 32.35 -23.95 19.78
CA GLY A 34 32.21 -23.29 21.06
C GLY A 34 31.68 -21.88 21.16
N SER A 35 31.41 -21.12 20.09
CA SER A 35 30.72 -19.85 20.29
C SER A 35 29.58 -19.68 19.26
N PRO A 36 28.33 -19.43 19.69
CA PRO A 36 27.25 -19.15 18.75
C PRO A 36 27.60 -17.89 17.93
N PHE A 37 27.29 -17.92 16.64
CA PHE A 37 27.50 -16.76 15.75
C PHE A 37 26.74 -15.55 16.29
N ASP A 38 27.46 -14.52 16.70
CA ASP A 38 26.89 -13.27 17.21
C ASP A 38 26.55 -12.35 16.03
N LEU A 39 25.26 -12.30 15.67
CA LEU A 39 24.78 -11.47 14.57
C LEU A 39 25.03 -9.98 14.83
N GLN A 40 24.87 -9.50 16.10
CA GLN A 40 25.11 -8.08 16.39
C GLN A 40 26.59 -7.71 16.28
N ALA A 41 27.48 -8.58 16.72
CA ALA A 41 28.93 -8.38 16.52
C ALA A 41 29.30 -8.40 15.03
N ALA A 42 28.71 -9.29 14.24
CA ALA A 42 28.92 -9.32 12.78
C ALA A 42 28.42 -8.04 12.09
N LEU A 43 27.25 -7.53 12.45
CA LEU A 43 26.72 -6.25 11.98
C LEU A 43 27.62 -5.08 12.39
N ALA A 44 28.16 -5.11 13.60
CA ALA A 44 29.09 -4.08 14.08
C ALA A 44 30.45 -4.13 13.35
N ALA A 45 30.92 -5.30 12.99
CA ALA A 45 32.19 -5.50 12.27
C ALA A 45 32.09 -5.29 10.76
N ALA A 46 30.90 -5.37 10.16
CA ALA A 46 30.71 -5.23 8.72
C ALA A 46 31.12 -3.83 8.21
N HIS A 47 31.71 -3.79 7.01
CA HIS A 47 32.07 -2.59 6.28
C HIS A 47 31.20 -2.43 5.03
N PRO A 48 31.06 -1.21 4.49
CA PRO A 48 30.45 -1.02 3.17
C PRO A 48 31.07 -1.93 2.12
N GLY A 49 30.24 -2.58 1.31
CA GLY A 49 30.64 -3.61 0.34
C GLY A 49 30.54 -5.04 0.87
N ASP A 50 30.46 -5.27 2.17
CA ASP A 50 30.42 -6.62 2.74
C ASP A 50 29.07 -7.31 2.51
N VAL A 51 29.14 -8.64 2.40
CA VAL A 51 27.97 -9.54 2.37
C VAL A 51 28.01 -10.43 3.61
N LEU A 52 27.02 -10.26 4.49
CA LEU A 52 26.76 -11.14 5.62
C LEU A 52 25.83 -12.25 5.15
N GLU A 53 26.40 -13.44 4.92
CA GLU A 53 25.63 -14.61 4.50
C GLU A 53 25.25 -15.43 5.73
N LEU A 54 23.95 -15.48 6.03
CA LEU A 54 23.38 -16.20 7.16
C LEU A 54 22.93 -17.59 6.72
N PRO A 55 23.26 -18.67 7.46
CA PRO A 55 22.87 -20.03 7.08
C PRO A 55 21.34 -20.16 7.01
N ALA A 56 20.83 -20.74 5.93
CA ALA A 56 19.42 -21.08 5.80
C ALA A 56 18.98 -22.00 6.95
N GLY A 57 17.82 -21.73 7.54
CA GLY A 57 17.27 -22.47 8.68
C GLY A 57 17.90 -22.12 10.04
N ALA A 58 18.99 -21.34 10.09
CA ALA A 58 19.56 -20.87 11.36
C ALA A 58 18.63 -19.87 12.07
N THR A 59 18.64 -19.87 13.39
CA THR A 59 17.83 -18.93 14.20
C THR A 59 18.74 -18.02 15.02
N PHE A 60 18.48 -16.71 14.90
CA PHE A 60 19.15 -15.64 15.65
C PHE A 60 18.15 -14.98 16.58
N ILE A 61 18.31 -15.21 17.88
CA ILE A 61 17.40 -14.68 18.91
C ILE A 61 18.01 -13.40 19.49
N GLY A 62 17.28 -12.28 19.38
CA GLY A 62 17.74 -10.99 19.90
C GLY A 62 16.99 -9.79 19.33
N ASN A 63 17.42 -8.60 19.75
CA ASN A 63 16.96 -7.32 19.25
C ASN A 63 18.15 -6.65 18.56
N PHE A 64 18.20 -6.71 17.23
CA PHE A 64 19.37 -6.32 16.44
C PHE A 64 19.25 -4.89 15.92
N VAL A 65 20.39 -4.20 15.86
CA VAL A 65 20.47 -2.81 15.40
C VAL A 65 21.37 -2.75 14.17
N LEU A 66 20.87 -2.23 13.07
CA LEU A 66 21.68 -1.87 11.90
C LEU A 66 22.49 -0.60 12.23
N PRO A 67 23.82 -0.69 12.36
CA PRO A 67 24.63 0.45 12.73
C PRO A 67 24.79 1.48 11.59
N SER A 68 25.14 2.71 11.93
CA SER A 68 25.63 3.68 10.95
C SER A 68 27.05 3.32 10.53
N LYS A 69 27.31 3.32 9.22
CA LYS A 69 28.61 3.02 8.64
C LYS A 69 29.05 4.11 7.67
N PRO A 70 30.31 4.57 7.72
CA PRO A 70 30.83 5.49 6.72
C PRO A 70 31.09 4.76 5.41
N GLY A 71 30.76 5.38 4.27
CA GLY A 71 30.98 4.80 2.94
C GLY A 71 29.77 4.88 2.04
N SER A 72 29.93 4.53 0.77
CA SER A 72 28.91 4.63 -0.28
C SER A 72 28.36 3.29 -0.77
N GLU A 73 29.00 2.18 -0.41
CA GLU A 73 28.60 0.84 -0.85
C GLU A 73 27.56 0.23 0.10
N TRP A 74 26.82 -0.76 -0.39
CA TRP A 74 25.78 -1.44 0.35
C TRP A 74 26.35 -2.57 1.21
N ILE A 75 25.82 -2.71 2.42
CA ILE A 75 25.99 -3.91 3.24
C ILE A 75 24.80 -4.82 2.95
N THR A 76 25.05 -6.04 2.51
CA THR A 76 24.01 -7.02 2.17
C THR A 76 23.94 -8.09 3.26
N ILE A 77 22.77 -8.28 3.84
CA ILE A 77 22.45 -9.37 4.77
C ILE A 77 21.54 -10.33 4.01
N ARG A 78 21.95 -11.56 3.79
CA ARG A 78 21.18 -12.49 2.96
C ARG A 78 21.20 -13.93 3.45
N SER A 79 20.20 -14.70 3.04
CA SER A 79 20.21 -16.14 3.21
C SER A 79 21.32 -16.79 2.38
N SER A 80 21.99 -17.82 2.91
CA SER A 80 22.90 -18.67 2.14
C SER A 80 22.19 -19.43 1.01
N ALA A 81 20.87 -19.58 1.09
CA ALA A 81 20.04 -20.20 0.05
C ALA A 81 19.29 -19.18 -0.82
N HIS A 82 19.70 -17.89 -0.83
CA HIS A 82 18.99 -16.81 -1.53
C HIS A 82 18.80 -17.06 -3.04
N GLU A 83 19.66 -17.83 -3.70
CA GLU A 83 19.53 -18.22 -5.10
C GLU A 83 18.41 -19.23 -5.36
N ARG A 84 17.97 -19.94 -4.33
CA ARG A 84 16.86 -20.90 -4.39
C ARG A 84 15.50 -20.26 -4.12
N LEU A 85 15.48 -19.02 -3.64
CA LEU A 85 14.25 -18.25 -3.51
C LEU A 85 13.67 -17.90 -4.88
N PRO A 86 12.37 -17.59 -4.98
CA PRO A 86 11.80 -17.04 -6.19
C PRO A 86 12.67 -15.90 -6.77
N PRO A 87 12.75 -15.74 -8.10
CA PRO A 87 13.63 -14.74 -8.70
C PRO A 87 13.28 -13.33 -8.26
N SER A 88 14.26 -12.41 -8.33
CA SER A 88 14.03 -10.99 -8.03
C SER A 88 12.85 -10.46 -8.83
N GLY A 89 11.98 -9.67 -8.16
CA GLY A 89 10.71 -9.21 -8.72
C GLY A 89 9.53 -10.17 -8.50
N SER A 90 9.76 -11.40 -8.03
CA SER A 90 8.72 -12.32 -7.58
C SER A 90 8.52 -12.21 -6.07
N ARG A 91 7.33 -12.60 -5.61
CA ARG A 91 6.98 -12.64 -4.18
C ARG A 91 7.31 -14.01 -3.59
N VAL A 92 7.88 -14.00 -2.38
CA VAL A 92 8.00 -15.20 -1.54
C VAL A 92 6.67 -15.54 -0.86
N SER A 93 6.61 -16.75 -0.32
CA SER A 93 5.49 -17.26 0.47
C SER A 93 6.00 -17.89 1.77
N PRO A 94 5.15 -18.20 2.75
CA PRO A 94 5.55 -18.92 3.96
C PRO A 94 6.24 -20.26 3.69
N SER A 95 5.97 -20.92 2.57
CA SER A 95 6.63 -22.17 2.18
C SER A 95 8.14 -22.02 1.88
N ASP A 96 8.59 -20.79 1.59
CA ASP A 96 10.00 -20.48 1.34
C ASP A 96 10.81 -20.29 2.62
N ALA A 97 10.16 -20.28 3.82
CA ALA A 97 10.80 -20.04 5.11
C ALA A 97 11.95 -21.02 5.42
N THR A 98 11.89 -22.25 4.91
CA THR A 98 12.98 -23.25 5.06
C THR A 98 14.26 -22.84 4.38
N LEU A 99 14.19 -21.91 3.43
CA LEU A 99 15.34 -21.32 2.72
C LEU A 99 15.88 -20.06 3.41
N MET A 100 15.25 -19.63 4.50
CA MET A 100 15.56 -18.36 5.18
C MET A 100 16.19 -18.61 6.54
N PRO A 101 17.21 -17.85 6.93
CA PRO A 101 17.56 -17.69 8.34
C PRO A 101 16.46 -16.88 9.04
N LYS A 102 16.27 -17.17 10.33
CA LYS A 102 15.22 -16.56 11.15
C LYS A 102 15.81 -15.60 12.17
N ILE A 103 15.31 -14.37 12.20
CA ILE A 103 15.58 -13.37 13.24
C ILE A 103 14.36 -13.30 14.16
N VAL A 104 14.55 -13.56 15.44
CA VAL A 104 13.46 -13.70 16.42
C VAL A 104 13.63 -12.72 17.57
N SER A 105 12.65 -11.83 17.76
CA SER A 105 12.59 -11.04 18.99
C SER A 105 12.14 -11.92 20.18
N PRO A 106 12.90 -11.97 21.26
CA PRO A 106 12.49 -12.74 22.47
C PRO A 106 11.54 -11.96 23.38
N ASN A 107 11.17 -10.71 23.06
CA ASN A 107 10.46 -9.80 23.93
C ASN A 107 9.58 -8.82 23.13
N ALA A 108 9.00 -7.82 23.79
CA ALA A 108 8.13 -6.82 23.16
C ALA A 108 8.90 -5.76 22.32
N ALA A 109 10.24 -5.76 22.33
CA ALA A 109 11.04 -4.86 21.50
C ALA A 109 11.18 -5.38 20.06
N PRO A 110 11.46 -4.51 19.09
CA PRO A 110 11.64 -4.92 17.70
C PRO A 110 12.75 -5.96 17.52
N ALA A 111 12.55 -6.92 16.61
CA ALA A 111 13.60 -7.85 16.20
C ALA A 111 14.74 -7.14 15.46
N LEU A 112 14.39 -6.11 14.67
CA LEU A 112 15.34 -5.33 13.89
C LEU A 112 15.04 -3.83 13.94
N THR A 113 16.06 -3.01 14.25
CA THR A 113 15.98 -1.55 14.27
C THR A 113 17.16 -0.91 13.55
N THR A 114 17.16 0.42 13.43
CA THR A 114 18.26 1.18 12.86
C THR A 114 18.86 2.16 13.88
N ALA A 115 20.18 2.31 13.85
CA ALA A 115 20.84 3.44 14.50
C ALA A 115 20.54 4.76 13.76
N SER A 116 20.83 5.89 14.40
CA SER A 116 20.80 7.19 13.73
C SER A 116 21.75 7.18 12.52
N LYS A 117 21.27 7.68 11.36
CA LYS A 117 22.04 7.72 10.09
C LYS A 117 22.45 6.34 9.54
N ALA A 118 21.83 5.24 9.99
CA ALA A 118 22.04 3.94 9.38
C ALA A 118 21.65 4.00 7.90
N ALA A 119 22.51 3.49 7.01
CA ALA A 119 22.25 3.63 5.58
C ALA A 119 22.84 2.47 4.76
N ARG A 120 22.23 2.24 3.57
CA ARG A 120 22.67 1.30 2.55
C ARG A 120 22.72 -0.15 3.01
N TYR A 121 21.58 -0.62 3.52
CA TYR A 121 21.38 -2.02 3.88
C TYR A 121 20.45 -2.73 2.89
N ARG A 122 20.84 -3.92 2.43
CA ARG A 122 19.96 -4.86 1.72
C ARG A 122 19.74 -6.08 2.60
N ILE A 123 18.48 -6.40 2.85
CA ILE A 123 18.05 -7.55 3.65
C ILE A 123 17.29 -8.47 2.71
N ILE A 124 17.86 -9.65 2.39
CA ILE A 124 17.34 -10.51 1.32
C ILE A 124 17.08 -11.92 1.85
N GLY A 125 15.82 -12.37 1.74
CA GLY A 125 15.44 -13.73 2.08
C GLY A 125 15.62 -14.06 3.56
N ILE A 126 15.14 -13.19 4.44
CA ILE A 126 15.21 -13.36 5.89
C ILE A 126 13.78 -13.53 6.44
N GLU A 127 13.59 -14.51 7.32
CA GLU A 127 12.39 -14.62 8.14
C GLU A 127 12.55 -13.76 9.40
N VAL A 128 11.56 -12.92 9.72
CA VAL A 128 11.57 -12.08 10.93
C VAL A 128 10.29 -12.31 11.71
N THR A 129 10.39 -12.66 12.99
CA THR A 129 9.24 -12.95 13.85
C THR A 129 9.54 -12.65 15.32
N THR A 130 8.65 -13.07 16.22
CA THR A 130 8.78 -12.92 17.68
C THR A 130 8.25 -14.15 18.41
N THR A 131 8.82 -14.45 19.58
CA THR A 131 8.24 -15.39 20.54
C THR A 131 7.42 -14.68 21.61
N SER A 132 7.45 -13.36 21.67
CA SER A 132 6.66 -12.59 22.62
C SER A 132 5.18 -12.58 22.20
N PRO A 133 4.25 -12.77 23.14
CA PRO A 133 2.81 -12.65 22.86
C PRO A 133 2.38 -11.21 22.53
N VAL A 134 3.23 -10.23 22.80
CA VAL A 134 2.99 -8.81 22.50
C VAL A 134 4.24 -8.19 21.91
N ASN A 135 4.09 -7.53 20.75
CA ASN A 135 5.16 -6.76 20.14
C ASN A 135 4.56 -5.54 19.39
N SER A 136 5.04 -4.36 19.72
CA SER A 136 4.49 -3.13 19.11
C SER A 136 5.00 -2.87 17.70
N ASN A 137 6.22 -3.27 17.37
CA ASN A 137 6.83 -3.06 16.05
C ASN A 137 7.86 -4.17 15.84
N LEU A 138 7.70 -4.99 14.83
CA LEU A 138 8.62 -6.12 14.61
C LEU A 138 9.92 -5.67 13.92
N VAL A 139 9.80 -4.85 12.87
CA VAL A 139 10.92 -4.16 12.20
C VAL A 139 10.68 -2.66 12.28
N ARG A 140 11.63 -1.92 12.83
CA ARG A 140 11.51 -0.46 12.99
C ARG A 140 12.67 0.26 12.32
N LEU A 141 12.43 0.76 11.10
CA LEU A 141 13.39 1.57 10.35
C LEU A 141 13.25 3.04 10.76
N GLU A 142 13.72 3.35 11.95
CA GLU A 142 13.66 4.66 12.58
C GLU A 142 14.80 4.81 13.57
N ALA A 143 15.43 5.98 13.58
CA ALA A 143 16.48 6.30 14.55
C ALA A 143 15.89 6.57 15.95
N PRO A 144 16.61 6.27 17.02
CA PRO A 144 16.23 6.70 18.36
C PRO A 144 16.11 8.25 18.42
N ARG A 145 14.97 8.75 18.99
CA ARG A 145 14.71 10.19 19.12
C ARG A 145 14.82 10.95 17.79
N GLN A 146 14.22 10.41 16.74
CA GLN A 146 14.25 10.97 15.37
C GLN A 146 13.41 12.25 15.29
N ASN A 147 14.02 13.40 15.50
CA ASN A 147 13.40 14.73 15.49
C ASN A 147 14.00 15.69 14.46
N SER A 148 14.86 15.20 13.57
CA SER A 148 15.47 15.99 12.50
C SER A 148 15.85 15.08 11.31
N LEU A 149 15.92 15.66 10.11
CA LEU A 149 16.23 14.93 8.88
C LEU A 149 17.66 14.36 8.85
N ASP A 150 18.60 14.96 9.56
CA ASP A 150 19.97 14.47 9.63
C ASP A 150 20.15 13.20 10.46
N ARG A 151 19.11 12.76 11.16
CA ARG A 151 19.11 11.54 12.00
C ARG A 151 18.48 10.33 11.35
N ILE A 152 17.70 10.52 10.28
CA ILE A 152 16.91 9.44 9.68
C ILE A 152 17.77 8.33 9.09
N PRO A 153 17.31 7.07 9.10
CA PRO A 153 17.91 6.00 8.31
C PRO A 153 17.58 6.20 6.82
N THR A 154 18.48 5.78 5.94
CA THR A 154 18.30 5.95 4.49
C THR A 154 18.75 4.74 3.69
N ASP A 155 18.22 4.58 2.47
CA ASP A 155 18.68 3.55 1.54
C ASP A 155 18.64 2.14 2.15
N ILE A 156 17.45 1.68 2.55
CA ILE A 156 17.26 0.33 3.08
C ILE A 156 16.26 -0.42 2.20
N LEU A 157 16.68 -1.59 1.74
CA LEU A 157 15.87 -2.51 0.95
C LEU A 157 15.60 -3.80 1.74
N ILE A 158 14.32 -4.15 1.88
CA ILE A 158 13.84 -5.45 2.35
C ILE A 158 13.30 -6.19 1.12
N ASP A 159 13.96 -7.27 0.70
CA ASP A 159 13.66 -8.00 -0.51
C ASP A 159 13.38 -9.48 -0.22
N ARG A 160 12.25 -9.98 -0.69
CA ARG A 160 11.86 -11.39 -0.56
C ARG A 160 12.04 -11.94 0.85
N CYS A 161 11.54 -11.20 1.84
CA CYS A 161 11.53 -11.57 3.26
C CYS A 161 10.16 -12.08 3.68
N TYR A 162 10.14 -12.97 4.67
CA TYR A 162 8.92 -13.38 5.36
C TYR A 162 8.91 -12.74 6.74
N ILE A 163 8.01 -11.78 6.95
CA ILE A 163 7.92 -11.00 8.19
C ILE A 163 6.53 -11.21 8.78
N HIS A 164 6.48 -11.81 9.97
CA HIS A 164 5.18 -12.22 10.50
C HIS A 164 5.08 -12.16 12.03
N GLY A 165 3.86 -11.91 12.48
CA GLY A 165 3.49 -12.08 13.86
C GLY A 165 3.32 -13.56 14.24
N THR A 166 2.46 -13.81 15.20
CA THR A 166 2.03 -15.15 15.60
C THR A 166 0.51 -15.22 15.61
N PRO A 167 -0.12 -16.35 15.26
CA PRO A 167 -1.57 -16.44 15.08
C PRO A 167 -2.43 -16.00 16.26
N ALA A 168 -1.89 -16.02 17.49
CA ALA A 168 -2.61 -15.66 18.71
C ALA A 168 -2.02 -14.46 19.48
N GLY A 169 -0.84 -13.96 19.08
CA GLY A 169 -0.17 -12.83 19.73
C GLY A 169 -0.62 -11.48 19.20
N SER A 170 -0.44 -10.43 19.98
CA SER A 170 -0.65 -9.04 19.55
C SER A 170 0.64 -8.47 18.98
N VAL A 171 0.84 -8.60 17.66
CA VAL A 171 1.93 -7.94 16.92
C VAL A 171 1.33 -6.80 16.11
N ARG A 172 1.54 -5.56 16.58
CA ARG A 172 0.82 -4.42 16.01
C ARG A 172 1.35 -3.97 14.65
N ARG A 173 2.68 -3.94 14.46
CA ARG A 173 3.26 -3.45 13.21
C ARG A 173 4.35 -4.36 12.70
N GLY A 174 4.24 -4.73 11.42
CA GLY A 174 5.27 -5.49 10.74
C GLY A 174 6.50 -4.63 10.49
N ILE A 175 6.36 -3.60 9.66
CA ILE A 175 7.46 -2.69 9.32
C ILE A 175 7.04 -1.24 9.53
N VAL A 176 7.86 -0.48 10.27
CA VAL A 176 7.76 0.97 10.39
C VAL A 176 8.77 1.62 9.45
N LEU A 177 8.28 2.40 8.47
CA LEU A 177 9.06 3.10 7.45
C LEU A 177 9.21 4.58 7.81
N ASN A 178 10.09 4.91 8.74
CA ASN A 178 10.37 6.28 9.18
C ASN A 178 11.77 6.73 8.75
N GLY A 179 12.04 6.69 7.45
CA GLY A 179 13.33 7.09 6.88
C GLY A 179 13.20 7.65 5.47
N ALA A 180 14.28 7.62 4.69
CA ALA A 180 14.26 8.05 3.30
C ALA A 180 14.82 6.97 2.37
N ARG A 181 14.25 6.85 1.16
CA ARG A 181 14.61 5.84 0.17
C ARG A 181 14.55 4.42 0.74
N LEU A 182 13.39 4.09 1.33
CA LEU A 182 13.11 2.78 1.90
C LEU A 182 12.24 1.97 0.94
N ALA A 183 12.56 0.68 0.79
CA ALA A 183 11.83 -0.22 -0.09
C ALA A 183 11.52 -1.56 0.57
N VAL A 184 10.29 -2.06 0.35
CA VAL A 184 9.85 -3.41 0.71
C VAL A 184 9.33 -4.07 -0.56
N VAL A 185 9.99 -5.12 -1.03
CA VAL A 185 9.76 -5.70 -2.35
C VAL A 185 9.64 -7.22 -2.25
N GLY A 186 8.68 -7.81 -2.96
CA GLY A 186 8.56 -9.25 -3.11
C GLY A 186 8.41 -10.05 -1.82
N SER A 187 8.00 -9.40 -0.74
CA SER A 187 7.95 -9.96 0.61
C SER A 187 6.55 -10.44 0.99
N TYR A 188 6.48 -11.31 1.99
CA TYR A 188 5.23 -11.79 2.57
C TYR A 188 5.13 -11.28 4.02
N LEU A 189 4.09 -10.51 4.32
CA LEU A 189 3.86 -9.88 5.62
C LEU A 189 2.51 -10.36 6.17
N SER A 190 2.48 -11.08 7.32
CA SER A 190 1.26 -11.68 7.88
C SER A 190 1.17 -11.66 9.40
N ASP A 191 -0.02 -11.94 9.91
CA ASP A 191 -0.32 -12.04 11.35
C ASP A 191 -0.05 -10.74 12.13
N PHE A 192 -0.38 -9.58 11.54
CA PHE A 192 -0.33 -8.31 12.26
C PHE A 192 -1.71 -7.93 12.75
N HIS A 193 -1.92 -8.06 14.06
CA HIS A 193 -3.23 -7.84 14.69
C HIS A 193 -3.11 -7.49 16.17
N ASP A 194 -4.18 -6.86 16.69
CA ASP A 194 -4.33 -6.50 18.10
C ASP A 194 -5.82 -6.47 18.45
N ARG A 195 -6.18 -6.68 19.73
CA ARG A 195 -7.57 -6.71 20.20
C ARG A 195 -8.12 -5.34 20.57
N GLY A 196 -7.28 -4.36 20.82
CA GLY A 196 -7.69 -3.05 21.35
C GLY A 196 -6.98 -1.88 20.70
N ALA A 197 -6.15 -2.13 19.67
CA ALA A 197 -5.42 -1.09 18.97
C ALA A 197 -5.28 -1.40 17.47
N ASP A 198 -5.02 -0.36 16.70
CA ASP A 198 -4.72 -0.49 15.27
C ASP A 198 -3.44 -1.29 15.04
N SER A 199 -3.44 -2.06 13.97
CA SER A 199 -2.31 -2.89 13.54
C SER A 199 -2.06 -2.70 12.05
N GLN A 200 -0.78 -2.72 11.63
CA GLN A 200 -0.39 -2.50 10.24
C GLN A 200 0.70 -3.49 9.80
N ALA A 201 0.60 -4.00 8.56
CA ALA A 201 1.72 -4.72 7.96
C ALA A 201 2.88 -3.75 7.67
N ILE A 202 2.56 -2.58 7.10
CA ILE A 202 3.51 -1.49 6.85
C ILE A 202 2.90 -0.15 7.26
N THR A 203 3.66 0.67 7.98
CA THR A 203 3.25 2.03 8.32
C THR A 203 4.42 3.01 8.32
N GLY A 204 4.14 4.31 8.15
CA GLY A 204 5.13 5.38 8.25
C GLY A 204 4.48 6.73 8.56
N TRP A 205 5.13 7.54 9.38
CA TRP A 205 4.63 8.89 9.73
C TRP A 205 5.74 9.92 9.94
N ASN A 206 6.98 9.48 10.18
CA ASN A 206 8.11 10.35 10.55
C ASN A 206 9.31 10.19 9.61
N GLY A 207 9.05 9.84 8.35
CA GLY A 207 10.05 9.72 7.29
C GLY A 207 9.62 10.49 6.05
N PRO A 208 10.53 11.21 5.37
CA PRO A 208 10.18 12.03 4.21
C PRO A 208 9.90 11.21 2.93
N GLY A 209 10.38 9.95 2.85
CA GLY A 209 10.38 9.17 1.61
C GLY A 209 11.63 9.46 0.72
N PRO A 210 11.64 9.04 -0.56
CA PRO A 210 10.62 8.22 -1.20
C PRO A 210 10.48 6.81 -0.59
N PHE A 211 9.31 6.19 -0.82
CA PHE A 211 9.02 4.83 -0.37
C PHE A 211 8.56 3.96 -1.54
N GLN A 212 9.00 2.68 -1.55
CA GLN A 212 8.54 1.69 -2.50
C GLN A 212 7.98 0.46 -1.76
N ILE A 213 6.72 0.14 -1.99
CA ILE A 213 6.03 -1.03 -1.48
C ILE A 213 5.53 -1.81 -2.70
N VAL A 214 6.30 -2.82 -3.14
CA VAL A 214 6.13 -3.41 -4.46
C VAL A 214 6.03 -4.92 -4.39
N ASN A 215 4.96 -5.47 -4.98
CA ASN A 215 4.75 -6.90 -5.13
C ASN A 215 4.81 -7.68 -3.80
N ASN A 216 4.20 -7.16 -2.72
CA ASN A 216 4.12 -7.84 -1.44
C ASN A 216 2.73 -8.46 -1.22
N TYR A 217 2.66 -9.50 -0.40
CA TYR A 217 1.44 -9.89 0.29
C TYR A 217 1.41 -9.17 1.64
N LEU A 218 0.32 -8.51 1.93
CA LEU A 218 0.18 -7.62 3.08
C LEU A 218 -1.09 -7.99 3.85
N GLU A 219 -0.93 -8.45 5.07
CA GLU A 219 -2.01 -8.90 5.94
C GLU A 219 -1.91 -8.18 7.29
N ALA A 220 -2.95 -7.44 7.65
CA ALA A 220 -3.11 -6.82 8.95
C ALA A 220 -4.59 -6.63 9.28
N ALA A 221 -4.95 -6.76 10.56
CA ALA A 221 -6.33 -6.60 11.01
C ALA A 221 -6.78 -5.13 10.98
N GLY A 222 -5.93 -4.21 11.42
CA GLY A 222 -6.18 -2.77 11.31
C GLY A 222 -6.09 -2.29 9.86
N GLU A 223 -5.06 -1.56 9.53
CA GLU A 223 -4.76 -1.13 8.16
C GLU A 223 -3.59 -1.94 7.59
N ASN A 224 -3.72 -2.55 6.39
CA ASN A 224 -2.58 -3.30 5.86
C ASN A 224 -1.41 -2.37 5.53
N VAL A 225 -1.69 -1.16 4.98
CA VAL A 225 -0.71 -0.07 4.84
C VAL A 225 -1.32 1.25 5.28
N MET A 226 -0.59 2.00 6.10
CA MET A 226 -1.00 3.34 6.54
C MET A 226 0.17 4.32 6.53
N PHE A 227 -0.06 5.54 6.01
CA PHE A 227 0.85 6.67 6.21
C PHE A 227 0.17 7.78 7.03
N GLY A 228 0.84 8.21 8.12
CA GLY A 228 0.28 9.07 9.16
C GLY A 228 -0.17 8.27 10.38
N GLY A 229 -1.26 8.70 11.03
CA GLY A 229 -1.77 8.06 12.26
C GLY A 229 -1.00 8.42 13.54
N ALA A 230 0.08 9.18 13.40
CA ALA A 230 0.78 9.90 14.47
C ALA A 230 1.37 11.18 13.88
N ASP A 231 1.51 12.22 14.70
CA ASP A 231 2.18 13.45 14.25
C ASP A 231 3.68 13.18 14.12
N PRO A 232 4.31 13.61 13.01
CA PRO A 232 5.75 13.50 12.87
C PRO A 232 6.47 14.32 13.95
N ALA A 233 7.58 13.77 14.46
CA ALA A 233 8.45 14.49 15.37
C ALA A 233 9.38 15.50 14.65
N ILE A 234 9.51 15.34 13.33
CA ILE A 234 10.24 16.28 12.47
C ILE A 234 9.24 17.32 11.98
N ASP A 235 9.57 18.59 12.22
CA ASP A 235 8.71 19.71 11.89
C ASP A 235 8.46 19.82 10.38
N HIS A 236 7.22 20.19 9.98
CA HIS A 236 6.76 20.29 8.59
C HIS A 236 6.92 19.01 7.74
N LEU A 237 7.15 17.85 8.34
CA LEU A 237 7.34 16.62 7.60
C LEU A 237 5.99 16.06 7.13
N VAL A 238 5.92 15.76 5.83
CA VAL A 238 4.86 14.98 5.19
C VAL A 238 5.53 13.82 4.45
N PRO A 239 5.20 12.55 4.75
CA PRO A 239 5.64 11.42 3.95
C PRO A 239 5.25 11.61 2.49
N ALA A 240 6.18 11.41 1.56
CA ALA A 240 5.98 11.77 0.16
C ALA A 240 6.69 10.81 -0.81
N ASP A 241 6.30 10.91 -2.10
CA ASP A 241 6.89 10.11 -3.17
C ASP A 241 6.74 8.60 -2.88
N ILE A 242 5.50 8.18 -2.66
CA ILE A 242 5.15 6.82 -2.21
C ILE A 242 4.64 6.01 -3.40
N GLU A 243 5.33 4.94 -3.77
CA GLU A 243 4.91 3.97 -4.78
C GLU A 243 4.40 2.70 -4.12
N ILE A 244 3.12 2.34 -4.39
CA ILE A 244 2.46 1.12 -3.90
C ILE A 244 1.96 0.36 -5.12
N ARG A 245 2.65 -0.73 -5.50
CA ARG A 245 2.42 -1.36 -6.80
C ARG A 245 2.46 -2.89 -6.74
N GLY A 246 1.46 -3.53 -7.37
CA GLY A 246 1.42 -5.00 -7.52
C GLY A 246 1.24 -5.76 -6.22
N ASN A 247 0.81 -5.10 -5.13
CA ASN A 247 0.62 -5.75 -3.85
C ASN A 247 -0.74 -6.42 -3.75
N HIS A 248 -0.83 -7.42 -2.88
CA HIS A 248 -2.06 -8.05 -2.45
C HIS A 248 -2.34 -7.67 -0.99
N PHE A 249 -3.36 -6.86 -0.78
CA PHE A 249 -3.89 -6.48 0.53
C PHE A 249 -5.02 -7.43 0.87
N ASP A 250 -4.88 -8.16 1.97
CA ASP A 250 -5.85 -9.18 2.36
C ASP A 250 -6.12 -9.17 3.87
N LYS A 251 -7.31 -9.58 4.26
CA LYS A 251 -7.65 -9.93 5.63
C LYS A 251 -8.22 -11.35 5.66
N PRO A 252 -7.57 -12.31 6.34
CA PRO A 252 -8.06 -13.69 6.41
C PRO A 252 -9.47 -13.78 6.99
N LEU A 253 -10.34 -14.55 6.36
CA LEU A 253 -11.71 -14.78 6.86
C LEU A 253 -11.72 -15.44 8.24
N SER A 254 -10.62 -16.07 8.65
CA SER A 254 -10.43 -16.60 10.01
C SER A 254 -10.46 -15.51 11.11
N TRP A 255 -10.37 -14.23 10.73
CA TRP A 255 -10.49 -13.10 11.67
C TRP A 255 -11.91 -12.53 11.73
N ARG A 256 -12.80 -12.93 10.81
CA ARG A 256 -14.16 -12.39 10.70
C ARG A 256 -15.10 -13.12 11.66
N VAL A 257 -15.63 -12.39 12.64
CA VAL A 257 -16.65 -12.92 13.57
C VAL A 257 -17.89 -13.34 12.77
N GLY A 258 -18.33 -14.58 12.99
CA GLY A 258 -19.48 -15.17 12.29
C GLY A 258 -19.16 -15.87 10.96
N ASP A 259 -17.93 -15.82 10.49
CA ASP A 259 -17.49 -16.61 9.34
C ASP A 259 -17.26 -18.08 9.75
N PRO A 260 -17.58 -19.07 8.91
CA PRO A 260 -17.27 -20.47 9.19
C PRO A 260 -15.80 -20.76 9.48
N ALA A 261 -14.88 -19.95 8.95
CA ALA A 261 -13.43 -20.08 9.18
C ALA A 261 -12.94 -19.36 10.45
N TYR A 262 -13.82 -18.68 11.20
CA TYR A 262 -13.43 -17.83 12.33
C TYR A 262 -12.64 -18.57 13.40
N ALA A 263 -11.42 -18.08 13.70
CA ALA A 263 -10.49 -18.70 14.64
C ALA A 263 -10.75 -18.36 16.13
N GLY A 264 -11.84 -17.65 16.46
CA GLY A 264 -12.26 -17.39 17.83
C GLY A 264 -11.61 -16.16 18.48
N ILE A 265 -10.78 -15.38 17.77
CA ILE A 265 -10.13 -14.19 18.32
C ILE A 265 -10.70 -12.93 17.64
N PRO A 266 -11.41 -12.05 18.37
CA PRO A 266 -12.00 -10.84 17.81
C PRO A 266 -10.96 -9.73 17.69
N TRP A 267 -10.19 -9.75 16.61
CA TRP A 267 -9.22 -8.70 16.30
C TRP A 267 -9.90 -7.38 15.97
N THR A 268 -9.20 -6.25 16.19
CA THR A 268 -9.64 -4.92 15.75
C THR A 268 -9.46 -4.80 14.23
N VAL A 269 -10.54 -5.04 13.47
CA VAL A 269 -10.50 -4.99 11.99
C VAL A 269 -10.97 -3.62 11.51
N LYS A 270 -10.17 -3.01 10.62
CA LYS A 270 -10.45 -1.71 10.00
C LYS A 270 -10.40 -1.79 8.47
N ASN A 271 -9.73 -0.82 7.83
CA ASN A 271 -9.63 -0.71 6.38
C ASN A 271 -8.34 -1.37 5.82
N LEU A 272 -8.25 -1.52 4.50
CA LEU A 272 -7.08 -2.14 3.85
C LEU A 272 -5.96 -1.13 3.63
N PHE A 273 -6.30 0.11 3.23
CA PHE A 273 -5.33 1.15 2.94
C PHE A 273 -5.79 2.51 3.47
N GLU A 274 -4.90 3.23 4.16
CA GLU A 274 -5.24 4.53 4.71
C GLU A 274 -4.10 5.55 4.58
N LEU A 275 -4.47 6.78 4.17
CA LEU A 275 -3.60 7.94 4.19
C LEU A 275 -4.17 8.99 5.14
N LYS A 276 -3.41 9.32 6.19
CA LYS A 276 -3.72 10.38 7.16
C LYS A 276 -2.77 11.58 7.05
N ASN A 277 -1.58 11.38 6.52
CA ASN A 277 -0.61 12.42 6.21
C ASN A 277 0.33 11.88 5.13
N ALA A 278 0.10 12.25 3.86
CA ALA A 278 0.90 11.82 2.72
C ALA A 278 0.65 12.68 1.48
N ARG A 279 1.65 12.79 0.62
CA ARG A 279 1.50 13.44 -0.68
C ARG A 279 2.34 12.79 -1.78
N ARG A 280 1.95 12.99 -3.05
CA ARG A 280 2.55 12.37 -4.23
C ARG A 280 2.64 10.86 -4.09
N VAL A 281 1.45 10.23 -4.03
CA VAL A 281 1.29 8.79 -3.83
C VAL A 281 0.74 8.15 -5.09
N VAL A 282 1.38 7.10 -5.58
CA VAL A 282 0.92 6.28 -6.70
C VAL A 282 0.55 4.90 -6.17
N VAL A 283 -0.73 4.52 -6.33
CA VAL A 283 -1.29 3.22 -5.95
C VAL A 283 -1.78 2.54 -7.22
N ARG A 284 -1.03 1.53 -7.72
CA ARG A 284 -1.29 0.97 -9.04
C ARG A 284 -1.16 -0.55 -9.09
N GLY A 285 -2.13 -1.20 -9.76
CA GLY A 285 -2.04 -2.64 -10.04
C GLY A 285 -2.09 -3.49 -8.77
N ASN A 286 -2.77 -3.03 -7.72
CA ASN A 286 -2.92 -3.78 -6.48
C ASN A 286 -4.28 -4.50 -6.43
N ILE A 287 -4.35 -5.57 -5.63
CA ILE A 287 -5.57 -6.23 -5.23
C ILE A 287 -5.85 -5.87 -3.77
N PHE A 288 -7.04 -5.32 -3.52
CA PHE A 288 -7.58 -5.05 -2.18
C PHE A 288 -8.78 -5.96 -1.97
N GLU A 289 -8.69 -6.91 -1.05
CA GLU A 289 -9.79 -7.83 -0.81
C GLU A 289 -10.01 -8.15 0.66
N HIS A 290 -11.24 -8.54 0.95
CA HIS A 290 -11.72 -8.90 2.27
C HIS A 290 -11.66 -7.76 3.28
N ASN A 291 -12.70 -6.92 3.28
CA ASN A 291 -12.88 -5.89 4.30
C ASN A 291 -14.29 -5.91 4.86
N TRP A 292 -14.43 -5.90 6.19
CA TRP A 292 -15.71 -5.93 6.88
C TRP A 292 -15.72 -5.02 8.09
N ILE A 293 -16.90 -4.83 8.72
CA ILE A 293 -17.07 -4.00 9.90
C ILE A 293 -16.91 -4.87 11.15
N GLN A 294 -15.88 -4.60 11.95
CA GLN A 294 -15.63 -5.31 13.21
C GLN A 294 -15.01 -4.40 14.30
N ALA A 295 -14.75 -3.13 13.99
CA ALA A 295 -14.30 -2.09 14.90
C ALA A 295 -15.07 -0.78 14.64
N ASP A 296 -14.57 0.35 15.11
CA ASP A 296 -15.13 1.69 14.95
C ASP A 296 -14.96 2.30 13.54
N GLN A 297 -15.23 1.50 12.50
CA GLN A 297 -15.10 1.87 11.10
C GLN A 297 -16.38 1.59 10.30
N HIS A 298 -16.52 2.24 9.15
CA HIS A 298 -17.69 2.11 8.29
C HIS A 298 -17.53 1.05 7.17
N GLY A 299 -16.43 0.30 7.16
CA GLY A 299 -16.17 -0.79 6.22
C GLY A 299 -15.61 -0.36 4.86
N PHE A 300 -15.11 0.85 4.72
CA PHE A 300 -14.42 1.28 3.50
C PHE A 300 -13.07 0.58 3.35
N ALA A 301 -12.80 0.07 2.16
CA ALA A 301 -11.53 -0.58 1.85
C ALA A 301 -10.37 0.42 1.84
N VAL A 302 -10.59 1.61 1.31
CA VAL A 302 -9.60 2.67 1.11
C VAL A 302 -10.07 3.96 1.78
N VAL A 303 -9.19 4.61 2.54
CA VAL A 303 -9.53 5.80 3.33
C VAL A 303 -8.48 6.89 3.13
N PHE A 304 -8.91 8.07 2.67
CA PHE A 304 -8.10 9.27 2.49
C PHE A 304 -8.63 10.38 3.40
N THR A 305 -8.02 10.51 4.58
CA THR A 305 -8.54 11.39 5.65
C THR A 305 -7.38 12.13 6.32
N PRO A 306 -7.13 13.41 6.02
CA PRO A 306 -6.05 14.15 6.63
C PRO A 306 -6.25 14.21 8.15
N ARG A 307 -5.21 13.93 8.93
CA ARG A 307 -5.27 13.93 10.39
C ARG A 307 -4.06 14.60 11.01
N ASN A 308 -4.32 15.61 11.81
CA ASN A 308 -3.38 16.19 12.76
C ASN A 308 -3.58 15.45 14.10
N GLN A 309 -3.04 14.23 14.19
CA GLN A 309 -3.45 13.19 15.16
C GLN A 309 -3.34 13.65 16.64
N GLN A 310 -2.25 14.31 17.02
CA GLN A 310 -2.05 14.86 18.36
C GLN A 310 -2.14 16.40 18.42
N GLY A 311 -2.45 17.09 17.31
CA GLY A 311 -2.60 18.53 17.23
C GLY A 311 -1.32 19.32 17.01
N ARG A 312 -0.18 18.65 16.75
CA ARG A 312 1.13 19.28 16.57
C ARG A 312 1.54 19.46 15.11
N ALA A 313 0.78 18.86 14.17
CA ALA A 313 1.10 18.84 12.76
C ALA A 313 -0.02 19.46 11.90
N PRO A 314 -0.29 20.78 11.99
CA PRO A 314 -1.33 21.45 11.21
C PRO A 314 -1.06 21.46 9.70
N TRP A 315 0.12 21.05 9.28
CA TRP A 315 0.53 20.84 7.89
C TRP A 315 0.16 19.45 7.34
N SER A 316 -0.42 18.55 8.17
CA SER A 316 -0.85 17.23 7.71
C SER A 316 -1.81 17.36 6.54
N GLU A 317 -1.52 16.66 5.45
CA GLU A 317 -2.30 16.69 4.21
C GLU A 317 -2.43 15.30 3.57
N VAL A 318 -3.46 15.16 2.73
CA VAL A 318 -3.58 14.05 1.78
C VAL A 318 -3.73 14.68 0.39
N ALA A 319 -2.67 14.65 -0.41
CA ALA A 319 -2.66 15.38 -1.68
C ALA A 319 -1.85 14.66 -2.77
N ASP A 320 -2.20 14.94 -4.04
CA ASP A 320 -1.50 14.39 -5.21
C ASP A 320 -1.53 12.84 -5.21
N ILE A 321 -2.72 12.26 -5.12
CA ILE A 321 -2.92 10.81 -5.06
C ILE A 321 -3.39 10.30 -6.42
N THR A 322 -2.71 9.29 -6.95
CA THR A 322 -3.14 8.55 -8.14
C THR A 322 -3.44 7.10 -7.73
N PHE A 323 -4.73 6.75 -7.73
CA PHE A 323 -5.24 5.40 -7.45
C PHE A 323 -5.77 4.81 -8.76
N THR A 324 -4.97 3.96 -9.42
CA THR A 324 -5.26 3.52 -10.79
C THR A 324 -4.95 2.05 -11.02
N ASP A 325 -5.71 1.43 -11.93
CA ASP A 325 -5.51 0.04 -12.34
C ASP A 325 -5.56 -0.95 -11.16
N ASN A 326 -6.36 -0.70 -10.13
CA ASN A 326 -6.51 -1.58 -8.97
C ASN A 326 -7.81 -2.39 -9.04
N VAL A 327 -7.83 -3.50 -8.34
CA VAL A 327 -9.05 -4.27 -8.05
C VAL A 327 -9.38 -4.11 -6.57
N VAL A 328 -10.62 -3.71 -6.27
CA VAL A 328 -11.18 -3.69 -4.90
C VAL A 328 -12.36 -4.62 -4.88
N ARG A 329 -12.33 -5.65 -4.02
CA ARG A 329 -13.39 -6.66 -3.98
C ARG A 329 -13.65 -7.21 -2.59
N HIS A 330 -14.82 -7.84 -2.41
CA HIS A 330 -15.24 -8.47 -1.14
C HIS A 330 -15.12 -7.50 0.03
N SER A 331 -15.60 -6.27 -0.18
CA SER A 331 -15.54 -5.18 0.81
C SER A 331 -16.92 -4.60 1.07
N VAL A 332 -17.15 -4.17 2.31
CA VAL A 332 -18.40 -3.51 2.69
C VAL A 332 -18.62 -2.23 1.91
N ALA A 333 -17.58 -1.42 1.69
CA ALA A 333 -17.65 -0.18 0.93
C ALA A 333 -16.31 0.09 0.21
N GLY A 334 -16.32 1.01 -0.76
CA GLY A 334 -15.16 1.30 -1.60
C GLY A 334 -14.19 2.30 -0.97
N ILE A 335 -14.35 3.59 -1.27
CA ILE A 335 -13.40 4.66 -0.90
C ILE A 335 -14.08 5.73 -0.04
N GLN A 336 -13.42 6.13 1.03
CA GLN A 336 -13.81 7.26 1.88
C GLN A 336 -12.82 8.41 1.70
N LEU A 337 -13.35 9.63 1.51
CA LEU A 337 -12.60 10.87 1.37
C LEU A 337 -13.08 11.89 2.40
N LEU A 338 -12.16 12.45 3.19
CA LEU A 338 -12.41 13.57 4.08
C LEU A 338 -11.62 14.79 3.60
N GLY A 339 -12.28 15.93 3.41
CA GLY A 339 -11.62 17.15 2.94
C GLY A 339 -10.65 17.77 3.94
N TRP A 340 -11.07 17.86 5.19
CA TRP A 340 -10.29 18.46 6.28
C TRP A 340 -10.45 17.66 7.55
N ASP A 341 -9.43 17.63 8.39
CA ASP A 341 -9.60 17.13 9.77
C ASP A 341 -10.63 18.02 10.49
N TYR A 342 -11.70 17.40 10.99
CA TYR A 342 -12.77 18.12 11.69
C TYR A 342 -12.48 18.32 13.17
N LEU A 343 -11.47 17.64 13.71
CA LEU A 343 -11.08 17.73 15.12
C LEU A 343 -9.98 18.76 15.36
N ARG A 344 -9.07 18.94 14.39
CA ARG A 344 -7.87 19.77 14.53
C ARG A 344 -7.48 20.39 13.19
N PRO A 345 -6.76 21.53 13.19
CA PRO A 345 -6.26 22.12 11.94
C PRO A 345 -5.43 21.13 11.11
N SER A 346 -5.76 21.04 9.83
CA SER A 346 -5.01 20.27 8.83
C SER A 346 -4.96 21.05 7.52
N GLN A 347 -4.33 20.50 6.48
CA GLN A 347 -4.48 20.95 5.10
C GLN A 347 -5.61 20.20 4.43
N GLN A 348 -6.08 20.74 3.29
CA GLN A 348 -7.17 20.16 2.50
C GLN A 348 -6.72 18.92 1.72
N THR A 349 -7.56 17.88 1.71
CA THR A 349 -7.43 16.78 0.75
C THR A 349 -7.72 17.30 -0.65
N ARG A 350 -6.76 17.09 -1.59
CA ARG A 350 -6.88 17.66 -2.94
C ARG A 350 -6.06 16.92 -3.99
N ARG A 351 -6.46 17.09 -5.25
CA ARG A 351 -5.81 16.49 -6.44
C ARG A 351 -5.71 14.97 -6.31
N ILE A 352 -6.89 14.35 -6.24
CA ILE A 352 -7.06 12.91 -6.14
C ILE A 352 -7.57 12.37 -7.46
N VAL A 353 -6.89 11.41 -8.06
CA VAL A 353 -7.30 10.71 -9.28
C VAL A 353 -7.59 9.25 -8.96
N ILE A 354 -8.84 8.82 -9.19
CA ILE A 354 -9.32 7.44 -9.06
C ILE A 354 -9.73 6.99 -10.46
N ARG A 355 -8.86 6.25 -11.15
CA ARG A 355 -9.06 5.94 -12.56
C ARG A 355 -8.79 4.49 -12.90
N ASN A 356 -9.57 3.94 -13.83
CA ASN A 356 -9.36 2.61 -14.38
C ASN A 356 -9.30 1.51 -13.33
N ASN A 357 -10.13 1.60 -12.29
CA ASN A 357 -10.20 0.57 -11.26
C ASN A 357 -11.46 -0.30 -11.44
N LEU A 358 -11.36 -1.54 -10.98
CA LEU A 358 -12.46 -2.48 -10.92
C LEU A 358 -12.92 -2.68 -9.48
N PHE A 359 -14.17 -2.35 -9.20
CA PHE A 359 -14.83 -2.56 -7.91
C PHE A 359 -15.90 -3.64 -8.05
N THR A 360 -15.70 -4.79 -7.43
CA THR A 360 -16.64 -5.93 -7.50
C THR A 360 -16.97 -6.45 -6.12
N ASP A 361 -18.19 -6.95 -5.94
CA ASP A 361 -18.68 -7.43 -4.65
C ASP A 361 -18.46 -6.39 -3.53
N ILE A 362 -18.86 -5.14 -3.80
CA ILE A 362 -18.87 -4.06 -2.81
C ILE A 362 -20.25 -3.99 -2.18
N GLY A 363 -20.31 -4.25 -0.87
CA GLY A 363 -21.55 -4.40 -0.10
C GLY A 363 -21.94 -5.87 0.09
N GLY A 364 -23.22 -6.18 -0.07
CA GLY A 364 -23.73 -7.55 0.09
C GLY A 364 -23.69 -8.05 1.55
N PRO A 365 -23.53 -9.36 1.79
CA PRO A 365 -23.60 -9.94 3.14
C PRO A 365 -22.54 -9.41 4.12
N GLN A 366 -21.40 -8.88 3.61
CA GLN A 366 -20.33 -8.32 4.42
C GLN A 366 -20.77 -7.05 5.17
N GLY A 367 -21.80 -6.34 4.67
CA GLY A 367 -22.24 -5.05 5.18
C GLY A 367 -23.13 -5.09 6.43
N GLY A 368 -23.72 -6.23 6.77
CA GLY A 368 -24.51 -6.39 8.00
C GLY A 368 -25.64 -5.36 8.20
N GLY A 369 -26.18 -4.74 7.12
CA GLY A 369 -27.20 -3.69 7.22
C GLY A 369 -26.66 -2.30 7.60
N ASN A 370 -25.35 -2.07 7.56
CA ASN A 370 -24.74 -0.78 7.78
C ASN A 370 -25.18 0.24 6.70
N TYR A 371 -25.41 1.50 7.11
CA TYR A 371 -25.86 2.60 6.23
C TYR A 371 -24.95 2.80 4.99
N PHE A 372 -23.65 2.62 5.14
CA PHE A 372 -22.68 2.78 4.04
C PHE A 372 -22.41 1.49 3.25
N SER A 373 -23.07 0.39 3.58
CA SER A 373 -22.87 -0.86 2.85
C SER A 373 -23.14 -0.68 1.36
N GLY A 374 -22.18 -1.08 0.55
CA GLY A 374 -22.23 -0.95 -0.90
C GLY A 374 -21.91 0.42 -1.46
N THR A 375 -21.65 1.44 -0.62
CA THR A 375 -21.24 2.77 -1.11
C THR A 375 -19.90 2.68 -1.83
N LEU A 376 -19.85 3.19 -3.08
CA LEU A 376 -18.60 3.22 -3.83
C LEU A 376 -17.67 4.30 -3.30
N VAL A 377 -18.15 5.56 -3.22
CA VAL A 377 -17.37 6.69 -2.71
C VAL A 377 -18.19 7.51 -1.72
N TRP A 378 -17.61 7.73 -0.55
CA TRP A 378 -18.14 8.64 0.45
C TRP A 378 -17.23 9.86 0.57
N MET A 379 -17.79 11.06 0.34
CA MET A 379 -17.07 12.34 0.34
C MET A 379 -17.59 13.26 1.43
N MET A 380 -16.70 13.71 2.29
CA MET A 380 -17.01 14.56 3.44
C MET A 380 -16.18 15.85 3.44
N ASP A 381 -16.78 16.93 3.93
CA ASP A 381 -16.13 18.18 4.34
C ASP A 381 -15.11 18.74 3.32
N GLY A 382 -15.51 18.83 2.04
CA GLY A 382 -14.83 19.69 1.08
C GLY A 382 -13.47 19.22 0.58
N ALA A 383 -13.34 17.99 0.12
CA ALA A 383 -12.20 17.59 -0.71
C ALA A 383 -12.21 18.37 -2.04
N ALA A 384 -11.04 18.69 -2.61
CA ALA A 384 -10.92 19.48 -3.83
C ALA A 384 -10.22 18.70 -4.95
N ASP A 385 -10.58 19.00 -6.20
CA ASP A 385 -9.95 18.45 -7.41
C ASP A 385 -9.92 16.92 -7.38
N VAL A 386 -11.09 16.30 -7.20
CA VAL A 386 -11.26 14.84 -7.18
C VAL A 386 -11.79 14.39 -8.53
N VAL A 387 -11.01 13.56 -9.22
CA VAL A 387 -11.36 12.96 -10.52
C VAL A 387 -11.61 11.48 -10.35
N ILE A 388 -12.81 11.01 -10.71
CA ILE A 388 -13.22 9.61 -10.74
C ILE A 388 -13.60 9.28 -12.17
N ASP A 389 -12.74 8.55 -12.88
CA ASP A 389 -12.83 8.39 -14.32
C ASP A 389 -12.54 6.95 -14.78
N HIS A 390 -13.31 6.45 -15.76
CA HIS A 390 -13.14 5.11 -16.33
C HIS A 390 -13.08 3.96 -15.31
N ASN A 391 -13.86 4.02 -14.21
CA ASN A 391 -13.97 2.90 -13.29
C ASN A 391 -15.19 2.04 -13.61
N THR A 392 -15.09 0.73 -13.38
CA THR A 392 -16.27 -0.16 -13.35
C THR A 392 -16.57 -0.56 -11.92
N ALA A 393 -17.78 -0.25 -11.46
CA ALA A 393 -18.25 -0.57 -10.12
C ALA A 393 -19.62 -1.28 -10.16
N LEU A 394 -19.64 -2.52 -9.71
CA LEU A 394 -20.87 -3.30 -9.55
C LEU A 394 -21.23 -3.40 -8.05
N GLN A 395 -21.31 -2.24 -7.42
CA GLN A 395 -21.63 -2.08 -6.00
C GLN A 395 -23.13 -2.25 -5.71
N SER A 396 -23.48 -2.51 -4.45
CA SER A 396 -24.88 -2.71 -4.03
C SER A 396 -25.54 -1.45 -3.41
N GLY A 397 -24.77 -0.41 -3.08
CA GLY A 397 -25.22 0.86 -2.52
C GLY A 397 -25.06 2.04 -3.48
N SER A 398 -24.98 3.25 -2.94
CA SER A 398 -24.84 4.48 -3.73
C SER A 398 -23.47 4.57 -4.43
N PRO A 399 -23.41 5.09 -5.67
CA PRO A 399 -22.13 5.39 -6.32
C PRO A 399 -21.39 6.53 -5.61
N ILE A 400 -22.09 7.52 -5.12
CA ILE A 400 -21.54 8.65 -4.37
C ILE A 400 -22.48 9.01 -3.22
N VAL A 401 -21.90 9.18 -2.03
CA VAL A 401 -22.58 9.79 -0.87
C VAL A 401 -21.80 11.03 -0.47
N ALA A 402 -22.45 12.17 -0.38
CA ALA A 402 -21.89 13.40 0.17
C ALA A 402 -22.44 13.66 1.57
N SER A 403 -21.57 13.95 2.54
CA SER A 403 -22.00 14.32 3.87
C SER A 403 -21.17 15.47 4.46
N VAL A 404 -21.64 16.02 5.56
CA VAL A 404 -21.08 17.23 6.17
C VAL A 404 -20.99 17.06 7.66
N ILE A 405 -19.79 17.19 8.20
CA ILE A 405 -19.56 17.33 9.65
C ILE A 405 -19.46 18.82 10.00
N VAL A 406 -18.73 19.58 9.17
CA VAL A 406 -18.51 21.03 9.34
C VAL A 406 -19.28 21.78 8.24
N PRO A 407 -20.38 22.49 8.54
CA PRO A 407 -21.27 23.10 7.53
C PRO A 407 -20.59 24.02 6.53
N GLU A 408 -19.54 24.73 6.94
CA GLU A 408 -18.78 25.67 6.10
C GLU A 408 -17.90 24.96 5.06
N ARG A 409 -17.69 23.65 5.22
CA ARG A 409 -16.86 22.80 4.36
C ARG A 409 -17.65 21.83 3.49
N LYS A 410 -18.92 22.07 3.28
CA LYS A 410 -19.81 21.13 2.58
C LYS A 410 -19.51 20.93 1.10
N THR A 411 -18.86 21.88 0.42
CA THR A 411 -18.68 21.85 -1.05
C THR A 411 -17.38 21.19 -1.45
N GLN A 412 -17.49 20.26 -2.42
CA GLN A 412 -16.40 19.55 -3.07
C GLN A 412 -16.07 20.28 -4.37
N SER A 413 -15.06 21.14 -4.39
CA SER A 413 -14.69 21.91 -5.59
C SER A 413 -13.90 21.09 -6.59
N GLY A 414 -14.03 21.39 -7.90
CA GLY A 414 -13.28 20.73 -8.96
C GLY A 414 -13.58 19.22 -9.08
N PHE A 415 -14.81 18.81 -8.78
CA PHE A 415 -15.20 17.41 -8.85
C PHE A 415 -15.50 16.97 -10.28
N VAL A 416 -14.93 15.84 -10.69
CA VAL A 416 -15.14 15.21 -12.00
C VAL A 416 -15.52 13.74 -11.79
N PHE A 417 -16.65 13.33 -12.39
CA PHE A 417 -17.12 11.94 -12.40
C PHE A 417 -17.51 11.58 -13.83
N THR A 418 -16.59 10.96 -14.59
CA THR A 418 -16.74 10.77 -16.02
C THR A 418 -16.45 9.35 -16.45
N ASN A 419 -17.13 8.90 -17.51
CA ASN A 419 -16.85 7.63 -18.20
C ASN A 419 -16.86 6.38 -17.29
N ASN A 420 -17.54 6.45 -16.14
CA ASN A 420 -17.64 5.31 -15.24
C ASN A 420 -18.81 4.40 -15.62
N ILE A 421 -18.69 3.11 -15.31
CA ILE A 421 -19.81 2.18 -15.25
C ILE A 421 -20.12 1.95 -13.78
N ALA A 422 -21.34 2.30 -13.33
CA ALA A 422 -21.74 2.13 -11.93
C ALA A 422 -23.24 1.80 -11.81
N ARG A 423 -23.64 1.25 -10.66
CA ARG A 423 -25.07 1.00 -10.34
C ARG A 423 -25.61 2.15 -9.50
N LEU A 424 -26.77 2.68 -9.87
CA LEU A 424 -27.46 3.69 -9.07
C LEU A 424 -28.12 3.09 -7.82
N ASN A 425 -28.57 1.86 -7.93
CA ASN A 425 -29.30 1.15 -6.87
C ASN A 425 -30.49 1.99 -6.35
N GLN A 426 -30.76 1.98 -5.03
CA GLN A 426 -31.92 2.65 -4.45
C GLN A 426 -31.78 4.17 -4.40
N ASN A 427 -30.61 4.68 -4.03
CA ASN A 427 -30.42 6.08 -3.65
C ASN A 427 -29.67 6.91 -4.70
N GLY A 428 -29.01 6.29 -5.69
CA GLY A 428 -28.20 7.00 -6.67
C GLY A 428 -27.09 7.84 -6.03
N VAL A 429 -26.76 8.96 -6.65
CA VAL A 429 -25.92 10.01 -6.07
C VAL A 429 -26.74 10.73 -5.00
N SER A 430 -26.29 10.70 -3.76
CA SER A 430 -27.05 11.19 -2.60
C SER A 430 -26.18 12.02 -1.65
N GLY A 431 -26.84 12.81 -0.80
CA GLY A 431 -26.17 13.60 0.22
C GLY A 431 -27.11 13.98 1.35
N ASP A 432 -26.58 14.51 2.43
CA ASP A 432 -27.35 14.93 3.60
C ASP A 432 -28.44 15.93 3.18
N GLY A 433 -29.70 15.60 3.50
CA GLY A 433 -30.87 16.42 3.12
C GLY A 433 -31.19 16.46 1.62
N THR A 434 -30.56 15.63 0.78
CA THR A 434 -30.79 15.59 -0.67
C THR A 434 -31.00 14.16 -1.20
N LEU A 435 -31.32 13.22 -0.32
CA LEU A 435 -31.58 11.83 -0.67
C LEU A 435 -32.69 11.71 -1.72
N GLY A 436 -32.45 10.93 -2.77
CA GLY A 436 -33.39 10.72 -3.87
C GLY A 436 -33.48 11.88 -4.88
N ASP A 437 -32.66 12.91 -4.74
CA ASP A 437 -32.56 14.01 -5.70
C ASP A 437 -31.10 14.24 -6.11
N PRO A 438 -30.60 13.49 -7.10
CA PRO A 438 -29.20 13.58 -7.53
C PRO A 438 -28.85 14.95 -8.10
N GLY A 439 -29.76 15.61 -8.82
CA GLY A 439 -29.52 16.97 -9.33
C GLY A 439 -29.31 17.98 -8.20
N ARG A 440 -30.14 17.91 -7.16
CA ARG A 440 -29.96 18.74 -5.96
C ARG A 440 -28.68 18.37 -5.20
N THR A 441 -28.33 17.09 -5.12
CA THR A 441 -27.08 16.66 -4.50
C THR A 441 -25.88 17.26 -5.22
N LEU A 442 -25.81 17.12 -6.57
CA LEU A 442 -24.73 17.68 -7.37
C LEU A 442 -24.65 19.21 -7.21
N ALA A 443 -25.77 19.92 -7.29
CA ALA A 443 -25.80 21.37 -7.13
C ALA A 443 -25.35 21.82 -5.73
N THR A 444 -25.70 21.07 -4.67
CA THR A 444 -25.45 21.45 -3.28
C THR A 444 -24.02 21.15 -2.84
N TYR A 445 -23.51 19.98 -3.21
CA TYR A 445 -22.24 19.47 -2.69
C TYR A 445 -21.09 19.56 -3.70
N PHE A 446 -21.39 19.59 -5.00
CA PHE A 446 -20.42 19.54 -6.09
C PHE A 446 -20.63 20.67 -7.10
N PRO A 447 -20.58 21.94 -6.66
CA PRO A 447 -20.82 23.07 -7.56
C PRO A 447 -19.81 23.07 -8.71
N GLY A 448 -20.33 23.16 -9.94
CA GLY A 448 -19.49 23.10 -11.16
C GLY A 448 -18.95 21.73 -11.50
N ALA A 449 -19.52 20.65 -10.96
CA ALA A 449 -19.11 19.28 -11.26
C ALA A 449 -19.20 18.98 -12.75
N VAL A 450 -18.20 18.27 -13.27
CA VAL A 450 -18.26 17.59 -14.57
C VAL A 450 -18.77 16.17 -14.29
N PHE A 451 -20.00 15.86 -14.77
CA PHE A 451 -20.67 14.59 -14.51
C PHE A 451 -21.28 14.09 -15.82
N GLU A 452 -20.47 13.38 -16.64
CA GLU A 452 -20.85 13.02 -18.01
C GLU A 452 -20.15 11.74 -18.49
N GLY A 453 -20.66 11.18 -19.60
CA GLY A 453 -20.10 9.96 -20.19
C GLY A 453 -20.31 8.68 -19.38
N ASN A 454 -21.02 8.75 -18.26
CA ASN A 454 -21.19 7.60 -17.36
C ASN A 454 -22.30 6.66 -17.83
N VAL A 455 -22.10 5.35 -17.66
CA VAL A 455 -23.13 4.30 -17.82
C VAL A 455 -23.63 3.90 -16.43
N LEU A 456 -24.78 4.46 -16.06
CA LEU A 456 -25.36 4.36 -14.71
C LEU A 456 -26.56 3.42 -14.72
N VAL A 457 -26.41 2.20 -14.24
CA VAL A 457 -27.50 1.20 -14.21
C VAL A 457 -28.60 1.66 -13.26
N GLY A 458 -29.79 1.94 -13.83
CA GLY A 458 -30.95 2.40 -13.07
C GLY A 458 -31.79 3.39 -13.85
N ARG A 459 -32.62 4.15 -13.12
CA ARG A 459 -33.50 5.12 -13.75
C ARG A 459 -32.80 6.48 -13.94
N ASP A 460 -33.03 7.09 -15.08
CA ASP A 460 -32.68 8.48 -15.34
C ASP A 460 -33.54 9.39 -14.42
N GLY A 461 -32.92 9.88 -13.35
CA GLY A 461 -33.59 10.70 -12.37
C GLY A 461 -32.91 12.04 -12.21
N ARG A 462 -33.07 13.09 -12.97
CA ARG A 462 -32.48 14.43 -12.77
C ARG A 462 -30.93 14.46 -12.76
N TYR A 463 -30.31 13.54 -13.50
CA TYR A 463 -28.89 13.61 -13.78
C TYR A 463 -28.58 14.52 -14.96
N PRO A 464 -27.37 15.05 -15.11
CA PRO A 464 -26.95 15.72 -16.32
C PRO A 464 -27.20 14.88 -17.58
N PRO A 465 -27.60 15.47 -18.72
CA PRO A 465 -28.12 14.73 -19.88
C PRO A 465 -27.07 13.88 -20.62
N GLN A 466 -25.78 14.14 -20.41
CA GLN A 466 -24.68 13.43 -21.11
C GLN A 466 -24.32 12.07 -20.45
N ASN A 467 -25.27 11.41 -19.82
CA ASN A 467 -25.08 10.10 -19.18
C ASN A 467 -26.04 9.07 -19.76
N PHE A 468 -25.71 7.79 -19.59
CA PHE A 468 -26.48 6.67 -20.11
C PHE A 468 -27.10 5.87 -18.97
N PHE A 469 -28.37 5.43 -19.13
CA PHE A 469 -29.13 4.76 -18.06
C PHE A 469 -29.67 3.41 -18.54
N PRO A 470 -28.82 2.35 -18.61
CA PRO A 470 -29.29 0.99 -18.88
C PRO A 470 -30.24 0.51 -17.76
N PRO A 471 -31.31 -0.25 -18.09
CA PRO A 471 -32.27 -0.73 -17.10
C PRO A 471 -31.70 -1.86 -16.21
N SER A 472 -30.66 -2.55 -16.65
CA SER A 472 -30.01 -3.63 -15.92
C SER A 472 -28.53 -3.73 -16.26
N VAL A 473 -27.77 -4.48 -15.46
CA VAL A 473 -26.35 -4.77 -15.73
C VAL A 473 -26.18 -5.52 -17.06
N ASP A 474 -27.09 -6.44 -17.38
CA ASP A 474 -27.05 -7.20 -18.64
C ASP A 474 -27.18 -6.28 -19.86
N ALA A 475 -27.95 -5.20 -19.74
CA ALA A 475 -28.15 -4.23 -20.80
C ALA A 475 -26.89 -3.38 -21.10
N ILE A 476 -25.85 -3.45 -20.27
CA ILE A 476 -24.54 -2.83 -20.55
C ILE A 476 -23.86 -3.55 -21.71
N GLY A 477 -23.99 -4.88 -21.81
CA GLY A 477 -23.40 -5.68 -22.86
C GLY A 477 -21.91 -5.98 -22.62
N PHE A 478 -21.56 -6.43 -21.43
CA PHE A 478 -20.23 -7.00 -21.18
C PHE A 478 -20.00 -8.28 -21.98
N VAL A 479 -18.76 -8.58 -22.35
CA VAL A 479 -18.41 -9.80 -23.10
C VAL A 479 -18.77 -11.05 -22.33
N ASN A 480 -18.37 -11.16 -21.06
CA ASN A 480 -18.75 -12.30 -20.20
C ASN A 480 -18.60 -11.95 -18.71
N LEU A 481 -19.59 -11.26 -18.16
CA LEU A 481 -19.58 -10.84 -16.77
C LEU A 481 -19.47 -12.01 -15.78
N LEU A 482 -20.11 -13.16 -16.09
CA LEU A 482 -20.07 -14.34 -15.20
C LEU A 482 -18.67 -14.97 -15.08
N GLN A 483 -17.81 -14.72 -16.06
CA GLN A 483 -16.42 -15.17 -16.03
C GLN A 483 -15.44 -14.02 -15.74
N GLY A 484 -15.95 -12.88 -15.25
CA GLY A 484 -15.11 -11.73 -14.89
C GLY A 484 -14.55 -10.97 -16.10
N ASP A 485 -15.12 -11.12 -17.29
CA ASP A 485 -14.74 -10.33 -18.46
C ASP A 485 -15.61 -9.07 -18.55
N TYR A 486 -15.07 -7.98 -18.01
CA TYR A 486 -15.73 -6.68 -17.94
C TYR A 486 -15.52 -5.80 -19.20
N ARG A 487 -14.96 -6.34 -20.28
CA ARG A 487 -14.87 -5.62 -21.55
C ARG A 487 -16.28 -5.46 -22.13
N LEU A 488 -16.53 -4.34 -22.79
CA LEU A 488 -17.77 -4.20 -23.56
C LEU A 488 -17.69 -5.03 -24.84
N ALA A 489 -18.78 -5.71 -25.17
CA ALA A 489 -18.89 -6.38 -26.46
C ALA A 489 -18.96 -5.34 -27.59
N ALA A 490 -18.42 -5.66 -28.77
CA ALA A 490 -18.51 -4.75 -29.92
C ALA A 490 -19.96 -4.40 -30.32
N SER A 491 -20.93 -5.22 -29.93
CA SER A 491 -22.38 -4.97 -30.10
C SER A 491 -22.98 -4.13 -28.97
N SER A 492 -22.24 -3.79 -27.93
CA SER A 492 -22.76 -2.93 -26.88
C SER A 492 -23.02 -1.54 -27.43
N ARG A 493 -24.19 -0.98 -27.15
CA ARG A 493 -24.52 0.41 -27.51
C ARG A 493 -23.68 1.46 -26.77
N TYR A 494 -22.91 1.03 -25.78
CA TYR A 494 -22.03 1.89 -24.98
C TYR A 494 -20.55 1.73 -25.40
N SER A 495 -20.25 0.86 -26.36
CA SER A 495 -18.90 0.79 -26.92
C SER A 495 -18.54 2.11 -27.56
N GLN A 496 -17.33 2.62 -27.25
CA GLN A 496 -16.79 3.92 -27.70
C GLN A 496 -17.64 5.13 -27.28
N ALA A 497 -18.45 5.02 -26.23
CA ALA A 497 -19.35 6.07 -25.78
C ALA A 497 -18.72 7.05 -24.77
N SER A 498 -17.43 6.91 -24.43
CA SER A 498 -16.73 7.90 -23.61
C SER A 498 -16.52 9.21 -24.39
N ASP A 499 -16.24 10.29 -23.67
CA ASP A 499 -15.92 11.59 -24.24
C ASP A 499 -14.71 11.59 -25.19
N ALA A 500 -13.76 10.69 -24.97
CA ALA A 500 -12.57 10.48 -25.81
C ALA A 500 -12.77 9.44 -26.93
N GLY A 501 -13.99 8.87 -27.09
CA GLY A 501 -14.27 7.83 -28.09
C GLY A 501 -13.71 6.46 -27.74
N SER A 502 -13.37 6.21 -26.47
CA SER A 502 -13.04 4.90 -25.93
C SER A 502 -14.27 4.26 -25.23
N ASP A 503 -14.14 3.03 -24.76
CA ASP A 503 -15.17 2.40 -23.94
C ASP A 503 -15.23 3.07 -22.56
N PRO A 504 -16.41 3.39 -22.01
CA PRO A 504 -16.55 3.75 -20.60
C PRO A 504 -16.27 2.55 -19.71
N GLY A 505 -15.93 2.83 -18.46
CA GLY A 505 -15.55 1.81 -17.48
C GLY A 505 -14.07 1.43 -17.57
N VAL A 506 -13.73 0.32 -16.94
CA VAL A 506 -12.34 -0.14 -16.83
C VAL A 506 -11.78 -0.66 -18.14
N ASP A 507 -10.62 -0.19 -18.56
CA ASP A 507 -9.81 -0.86 -19.58
C ASP A 507 -9.17 -2.11 -18.98
N VAL A 508 -9.78 -3.26 -19.27
CA VAL A 508 -9.36 -4.57 -18.77
C VAL A 508 -7.95 -4.94 -19.25
N GLY A 509 -7.54 -4.46 -20.43
CA GLY A 509 -6.20 -4.68 -20.98
C GLY A 509 -5.13 -3.98 -20.13
N ALA A 510 -5.33 -2.70 -19.84
CA ALA A 510 -4.45 -1.91 -18.98
C ALA A 510 -4.44 -2.45 -17.54
N LEU A 511 -5.60 -2.79 -16.98
CA LEU A 511 -5.73 -3.39 -15.66
C LEU A 511 -4.93 -4.71 -15.55
N ARG A 512 -5.10 -5.62 -16.52
CA ARG A 512 -4.36 -6.88 -16.58
C ARG A 512 -2.86 -6.67 -16.68
N ALA A 513 -2.43 -5.71 -17.49
CA ALA A 513 -1.01 -5.37 -17.62
C ALA A 513 -0.41 -4.84 -16.32
N ALA A 514 -1.17 -4.02 -15.58
CA ALA A 514 -0.74 -3.46 -14.30
C ALA A 514 -0.66 -4.51 -13.18
N LEU A 515 -1.62 -5.43 -13.10
CA LEU A 515 -1.66 -6.53 -12.11
C LEU A 515 -0.59 -7.59 -12.39
N GLY A 516 -0.26 -7.81 -13.67
CA GLY A 516 0.60 -8.91 -14.09
C GLY A 516 -0.11 -10.27 -14.18
N PRO A 517 0.50 -11.25 -14.86
CA PRO A 517 -0.18 -12.50 -15.22
C PRO A 517 -0.59 -13.36 -14.03
N VAL A 518 0.22 -13.42 -12.98
CA VAL A 518 -0.04 -14.28 -11.80
C VAL A 518 -1.22 -13.73 -10.99
N ALA A 519 -1.21 -12.43 -10.67
CA ALA A 519 -2.29 -11.80 -9.93
C ALA A 519 -3.60 -11.81 -10.71
N TRP A 520 -3.54 -11.57 -12.03
CA TRP A 520 -4.71 -11.68 -12.91
C TRP A 520 -5.31 -13.09 -12.93
N ALA A 521 -4.48 -14.13 -13.07
CA ALA A 521 -4.95 -15.51 -13.04
C ALA A 521 -5.63 -15.86 -11.71
N SER A 522 -5.10 -15.39 -10.58
CA SER A 522 -5.71 -15.63 -9.27
C SER A 522 -7.08 -14.98 -9.10
N LEU A 523 -7.33 -13.86 -9.78
CA LEU A 523 -8.64 -13.18 -9.79
C LEU A 523 -9.70 -13.99 -10.54
N MET A 524 -9.31 -14.68 -11.61
CA MET A 524 -10.23 -15.45 -12.46
C MET A 524 -10.58 -16.84 -11.91
N LEU A 525 -9.81 -17.35 -10.94
CA LEU A 525 -9.99 -18.69 -10.36
C LEU A 525 -10.85 -18.71 -9.08
N ARG A 526 -11.32 -17.55 -8.60
CA ARG A 526 -12.06 -17.42 -7.33
C ARG A 526 -13.48 -16.84 -7.61
#